data_ae27c777d8dc0097ff3610b4280a42ba
#
_entry.id   ae27c777d8dc0097ff3610b4280a42ba
#
_cell.length_a   1.000
_cell.length_b   1.000
_cell.length_c   1.000
_cell.angle_alpha   90.00
_cell.angle_beta   90.00
_cell.angle_gamma   90.00
#
_symmetry.space_group_name_H-M   'P 1'
#
loop_
_entity.id
_entity.type
_entity.pdbx_description
1 polymer ?
#
loop_
_entity_poly.entity_id
_entity_poly.type
_entity_poly.pdbx_seq_one_letter_code
_entity_poly.pdbx_strand_id
1 'polypeptide(L)'
;MPADYITTQLAHFKAGIRQNAIMQGMSSTLSDADMVSLGAYFAGQKPKLLEAKDASLAREGQRLWRAGDAANGVPACSACHGPTGAGLPRNYPRLSGQWSYYTLAQLKAFKSGERGMDKGGKDVNGQIMVGVVRGMSEAQMKALADYAQGLR
;
A
#
# COMPACT_ATOMS: atom_id res chain seq x y z
N MET A 1 -8.30 1.13 7.38
CA MET A 1 -7.76 1.98 6.29
C MET A 1 -8.30 3.38 6.51
N PRO A 2 -7.51 4.47 6.42
CA PRO A 2 -8.06 5.83 6.54
C PRO A 2 -9.09 6.14 5.45
N ALA A 3 -10.18 6.83 5.82
CA ALA A 3 -11.27 7.16 4.88
C ALA A 3 -10.77 8.01 3.72
N ASP A 4 -9.98 9.04 4.01
CA ASP A 4 -9.41 9.94 2.99
C ASP A 4 -8.55 9.19 1.97
N TYR A 5 -7.80 8.17 2.42
CA TYR A 5 -7.02 7.33 1.52
C TYR A 5 -7.91 6.55 0.55
N ILE A 6 -8.99 5.95 1.06
CA ILE A 6 -9.93 5.18 0.22
C ILE A 6 -10.58 6.12 -0.81
N THR A 7 -11.08 7.28 -0.37
CA THR A 7 -11.67 8.32 -1.22
C THR A 7 -10.71 8.74 -2.33
N THR A 8 -9.45 9.05 -1.96
CA THR A 8 -8.41 9.42 -2.94
C THR A 8 -8.14 8.32 -3.94
N GLN A 9 -8.06 7.04 -3.49
CA GLN A 9 -7.81 5.94 -4.41
C GLN A 9 -8.97 5.72 -5.39
N LEU A 10 -10.22 5.88 -4.95
CA LEU A 10 -11.39 5.82 -5.85
C LEU A 10 -11.33 6.94 -6.90
N ALA A 11 -11.01 8.16 -6.48
CA ALA A 11 -10.82 9.29 -7.40
C ALA A 11 -9.67 9.05 -8.38
N HIS A 12 -8.55 8.48 -7.93
CA HIS A 12 -7.42 8.13 -8.80
C HIS A 12 -7.79 7.05 -9.83
N PHE A 13 -8.58 6.03 -9.45
CA PHE A 13 -9.07 5.04 -10.41
C PHE A 13 -10.00 5.68 -11.43
N LYS A 14 -10.97 6.51 -10.99
CA LYS A 14 -11.90 7.22 -11.88
C LYS A 14 -11.17 8.11 -12.87
N ALA A 15 -10.14 8.83 -12.42
CA ALA A 15 -9.35 9.75 -13.25
C ALA A 15 -8.25 9.04 -14.08
N GLY A 16 -8.07 7.72 -13.97
CA GLY A 16 -7.01 6.99 -14.67
C GLY A 16 -5.59 7.28 -14.14
N ILE A 17 -5.47 7.95 -12.99
CA ILE A 17 -4.18 8.20 -12.31
C ILE A 17 -3.61 6.88 -11.78
N ARG A 18 -4.48 6.04 -11.21
CA ARG A 18 -4.16 4.67 -10.81
C ARG A 18 -4.80 3.68 -11.77
N GLN A 19 -3.98 2.83 -12.38
CA GLN A 19 -4.42 1.90 -13.41
C GLN A 19 -4.97 0.60 -12.81
N ASN A 20 -6.20 0.27 -13.11
CA ASN A 20 -6.83 -1.04 -12.93
C ASN A 20 -8.19 -1.03 -13.62
N ALA A 21 -8.39 -1.83 -14.66
CA ALA A 21 -9.60 -1.80 -15.48
C ALA A 21 -10.89 -2.05 -14.68
N ILE A 22 -10.85 -3.01 -13.73
CA ILE A 22 -12.02 -3.33 -12.90
C ILE A 22 -12.36 -2.14 -12.00
N MET A 23 -11.37 -1.60 -11.29
CA MET A 23 -11.59 -0.48 -10.37
C MET A 23 -11.97 0.81 -11.12
N GLN A 24 -11.42 1.03 -12.30
CA GLN A 24 -11.79 2.16 -13.15
C GLN A 24 -13.25 2.06 -13.58
N GLY A 25 -13.69 0.88 -14.03
CA GLY A 25 -15.10 0.63 -14.34
C GLY A 25 -16.02 0.86 -13.14
N MET A 26 -15.67 0.31 -11.98
CA MET A 26 -16.46 0.49 -10.76
C MET A 26 -16.49 1.93 -10.24
N SER A 27 -15.43 2.69 -10.44
CA SER A 27 -15.35 4.08 -9.95
C SER A 27 -15.94 5.09 -10.96
N SER A 28 -16.13 4.72 -12.20
CA SER A 28 -16.53 5.63 -13.29
C SER A 28 -17.85 6.36 -13.02
N THR A 29 -18.81 5.68 -12.41
CA THR A 29 -20.16 6.20 -12.11
C THR A 29 -20.30 6.85 -10.74
N LEU A 30 -19.27 6.73 -9.87
CA LEU A 30 -19.33 7.30 -8.52
C LEU A 30 -19.22 8.82 -8.57
N SER A 31 -20.08 9.51 -7.82
CA SER A 31 -19.90 10.93 -7.50
C SER A 31 -18.83 11.12 -6.42
N ASP A 32 -18.35 12.34 -6.22
CA ASP A 32 -17.43 12.66 -5.15
C ASP A 32 -18.03 12.34 -3.77
N ALA A 33 -19.33 12.60 -3.59
CA ALA A 33 -20.07 12.28 -2.37
C ALA A 33 -20.14 10.76 -2.13
N ASP A 34 -20.34 9.96 -3.18
CA ASP A 34 -20.31 8.49 -3.07
C ASP A 34 -18.93 8.00 -2.64
N MET A 35 -17.86 8.54 -3.22
CA MET A 35 -16.48 8.17 -2.86
C MET A 35 -16.15 8.50 -1.41
N VAL A 36 -16.61 9.65 -0.90
CA VAL A 36 -16.47 10.03 0.52
C VAL A 36 -17.24 9.06 1.42
N SER A 37 -18.50 8.75 1.06
CA SER A 37 -19.35 7.83 1.82
C SER A 37 -18.77 6.41 1.87
N LEU A 38 -18.27 5.91 0.75
CA LEU A 38 -17.57 4.61 0.68
C LEU A 38 -16.28 4.63 1.50
N GLY A 39 -15.52 5.74 1.45
CA GLY A 39 -14.35 5.92 2.28
C GLY A 39 -14.66 5.77 3.77
N ALA A 40 -15.69 6.46 4.24
CA ALA A 40 -16.15 6.40 5.63
C ALA A 40 -16.63 4.99 6.01
N TYR A 41 -17.45 4.37 5.16
CA TYR A 41 -17.96 3.01 5.39
C TYR A 41 -16.84 1.98 5.55
N PHE A 42 -15.91 1.93 4.60
CA PHE A 42 -14.81 0.96 4.65
C PHE A 42 -13.78 1.27 5.74
N ALA A 43 -13.61 2.53 6.12
CA ALA A 43 -12.75 2.89 7.25
C ALA A 43 -13.29 2.33 8.57
N GLY A 44 -14.60 2.25 8.74
CA GLY A 44 -15.26 1.67 9.91
C GLY A 44 -15.23 0.14 9.97
N GLN A 45 -14.86 -0.56 8.88
CA GLN A 45 -14.82 -2.01 8.87
C GLN A 45 -13.64 -2.56 9.67
N LYS A 46 -13.90 -3.59 10.49
CA LYS A 46 -12.83 -4.30 11.19
C LYS A 46 -12.03 -5.14 10.20
N PRO A 47 -10.71 -4.99 10.13
CA PRO A 47 -9.88 -5.83 9.26
C PRO A 47 -9.88 -7.27 9.76
N LYS A 48 -9.76 -8.22 8.84
CA LYS A 48 -9.50 -9.62 9.20
C LYS A 48 -8.13 -9.74 9.84
N LEU A 49 -8.04 -10.53 10.88
CA LEU A 49 -6.75 -10.94 11.43
C LEU A 49 -6.19 -12.02 10.50
N LEU A 50 -5.13 -11.69 9.80
CA LEU A 50 -4.38 -12.61 8.96
C LEU A 50 -3.07 -12.95 9.66
N GLU A 51 -2.43 -14.03 9.24
CA GLU A 51 -1.13 -14.47 9.75
C GLU A 51 -0.11 -14.45 8.63
N ALA A 52 1.16 -14.21 8.98
CA ALA A 52 2.27 -14.49 8.09
C ALA A 52 2.29 -16.00 7.78
N LYS A 53 2.45 -16.35 6.51
CA LYS A 53 2.31 -17.73 6.06
C LYS A 53 3.63 -18.49 6.07
N ASP A 54 4.73 -17.77 5.96
CA ASP A 54 6.07 -18.34 5.79
C ASP A 54 7.02 -17.82 6.86
N ALA A 55 7.30 -18.67 7.86
CA ALA A 55 8.21 -18.35 8.94
C ALA A 55 9.66 -18.06 8.46
N SER A 56 10.06 -18.62 7.31
CA SER A 56 11.38 -18.37 6.74
C SER A 56 11.50 -16.93 6.21
N LEU A 57 10.40 -16.38 5.70
CA LEU A 57 10.33 -14.99 5.22
C LEU A 57 10.13 -13.99 6.37
N ALA A 58 9.53 -14.42 7.49
CA ALA A 58 9.12 -13.54 8.57
C ALA A 58 10.29 -12.74 9.16
N ARG A 59 11.47 -13.35 9.33
CA ARG A 59 12.65 -12.67 9.89
C ARG A 59 13.16 -11.56 8.98
N GLU A 60 13.29 -11.83 7.69
CA GLU A 60 13.72 -10.83 6.72
C GLU A 60 12.65 -9.74 6.55
N GLY A 61 11.37 -10.10 6.48
CA GLY A 61 10.26 -9.16 6.46
C GLY A 61 10.26 -8.24 7.68
N GLN A 62 10.49 -8.79 8.89
CA GLN A 62 10.60 -8.03 10.12
C GLN A 62 11.79 -7.06 10.10
N ARG A 63 12.95 -7.51 9.63
CA ARG A 63 14.16 -6.69 9.50
C ARG A 63 13.88 -5.49 8.59
N LEU A 64 13.35 -5.74 7.41
CA LEU A 64 12.98 -4.70 6.44
C LEU A 64 11.94 -3.74 7.01
N TRP A 65 10.94 -4.26 7.71
CA TRP A 65 9.91 -3.45 8.34
C TRP A 65 10.48 -2.46 9.34
N ARG A 66 11.39 -2.92 10.21
CA ARG A 66 11.93 -2.15 11.33
C ARG A 66 13.17 -1.32 11.00
N ALA A 67 14.04 -1.82 10.13
CA ALA A 67 15.34 -1.24 9.86
C ALA A 67 15.55 -0.85 8.39
N GLY A 68 14.73 -1.37 7.46
CA GLY A 68 14.96 -1.17 6.04
C GLY A 68 16.19 -1.90 5.52
N ASP A 69 16.77 -1.37 4.45
CA ASP A 69 18.02 -1.81 3.84
C ASP A 69 18.82 -0.59 3.37
N ALA A 70 19.58 0.00 4.27
CA ALA A 70 20.32 1.23 4.02
C ALA A 70 21.32 1.11 2.86
N ALA A 71 21.94 -0.10 2.69
CA ALA A 71 22.88 -0.34 1.60
C ALA A 71 22.23 -0.20 0.21
N ASN A 72 20.94 -0.50 0.11
CA ASN A 72 20.16 -0.39 -1.12
C ASN A 72 19.20 0.82 -1.12
N GLY A 73 19.33 1.74 -0.16
CA GLY A 73 18.51 2.94 -0.07
C GLY A 73 17.04 2.67 0.27
N VAL A 74 16.73 1.56 0.94
CA VAL A 74 15.37 1.20 1.35
C VAL A 74 15.14 1.63 2.80
N PRO A 75 14.29 2.63 3.06
CA PRO A 75 13.98 3.05 4.43
C PRO A 75 13.14 2.01 5.18
N ALA A 76 13.12 2.11 6.51
CA ALA A 76 12.24 1.29 7.34
C ALA A 76 10.76 1.58 7.05
N CYS A 77 9.98 0.57 6.72
CA CYS A 77 8.55 0.73 6.37
C CYS A 77 7.72 1.25 7.56
N SER A 78 8.14 0.86 8.78
CA SER A 78 7.51 1.29 10.03
C SER A 78 7.60 2.79 10.28
N ALA A 79 8.59 3.48 9.70
CA ALA A 79 8.75 4.93 9.86
C ALA A 79 7.54 5.72 9.32
N CYS A 80 6.92 5.22 8.24
CA CYS A 80 5.75 5.86 7.62
C CYS A 80 4.44 5.11 7.92
N HIS A 81 4.46 3.77 7.91
CA HIS A 81 3.25 2.97 8.09
C HIS A 81 2.98 2.59 9.56
N GLY A 82 3.82 3.06 10.48
CA GLY A 82 3.72 2.77 11.91
C GLY A 82 4.29 1.39 12.29
N PRO A 83 4.69 1.19 13.56
CA PRO A 83 5.36 -0.05 14.00
C PRO A 83 4.48 -1.29 13.85
N THR A 84 3.16 -1.15 14.03
CA THR A 84 2.16 -2.21 13.88
C THR A 84 1.55 -2.27 12.48
N GLY A 85 1.95 -1.42 11.55
CA GLY A 85 1.37 -1.34 10.22
C GLY A 85 -0.07 -0.83 10.18
N ALA A 86 -0.51 -0.18 11.25
CA ALA A 86 -1.85 0.41 11.33
C ALA A 86 -2.07 1.59 10.37
N GLY A 87 -0.96 2.14 9.88
CA GLY A 87 -0.95 3.36 9.08
C GLY A 87 -0.99 4.62 9.93
N LEU A 88 -0.76 5.74 9.29
CA LEU A 88 -0.88 7.08 9.87
C LEU A 88 -1.85 7.90 9.00
N PRO A 89 -2.78 8.66 9.60
CA PRO A 89 -3.65 9.55 8.85
C PRO A 89 -2.80 10.63 8.16
N ARG A 90 -3.07 10.99 7.00
CA ARG A 90 -3.99 10.72 5.91
C ARG A 90 -3.32 9.88 4.81
N ASN A 91 -1.97 10.00 4.73
CA ASN A 91 -1.20 9.60 3.54
C ASN A 91 -0.65 8.17 3.63
N TYR A 92 -0.52 7.63 4.84
CA TYR A 92 0.12 6.33 5.05
C TYR A 92 -0.94 5.26 5.34
N PRO A 93 -1.29 4.44 4.34
CA PRO A 93 -2.33 3.44 4.52
C PRO A 93 -1.93 2.34 5.49
N ARG A 94 -2.93 1.72 6.11
CA ARG A 94 -2.75 0.50 6.87
C ARG A 94 -2.28 -0.63 5.96
N LEU A 95 -1.25 -1.34 6.39
CA LEU A 95 -0.70 -2.52 5.71
C LEU A 95 -0.95 -3.81 6.51
N SER A 96 -1.09 -3.69 7.84
CA SER A 96 -1.40 -4.85 8.68
C SER A 96 -2.75 -5.46 8.30
N GLY A 97 -2.76 -6.80 8.17
CA GLY A 97 -3.95 -7.53 7.76
C GLY A 97 -4.32 -7.40 6.28
N GLN A 98 -3.47 -6.78 5.47
CA GLN A 98 -3.64 -6.79 4.02
C GLN A 98 -3.09 -8.09 3.44
N TRP A 99 -3.79 -8.66 2.46
CA TRP A 99 -3.34 -9.87 1.78
C TRP A 99 -1.94 -9.71 1.19
N SER A 100 -1.04 -10.65 1.49
CA SER A 100 0.36 -10.61 1.04
C SER A 100 0.49 -10.53 -0.48
N TYR A 101 -0.34 -11.28 -1.22
CA TYR A 101 -0.32 -11.22 -2.69
C TYR A 101 -0.68 -9.82 -3.23
N TYR A 102 -1.64 -9.13 -2.58
CA TYR A 102 -2.00 -7.77 -2.97
C TYR A 102 -0.87 -6.78 -2.63
N THR A 103 -0.30 -6.88 -1.43
CA THR A 103 0.82 -6.04 -1.01
C THR A 103 2.01 -6.23 -1.96
N LEU A 104 2.35 -7.48 -2.30
CA LEU A 104 3.42 -7.79 -3.26
C LEU A 104 3.14 -7.19 -4.64
N ALA A 105 1.92 -7.34 -5.14
CA ALA A 105 1.53 -6.76 -6.42
C ALA A 105 1.67 -5.23 -6.43
N GLN A 106 1.30 -4.56 -5.33
CA GLN A 106 1.44 -3.11 -5.21
C GLN A 106 2.91 -2.66 -5.13
N LEU A 107 3.75 -3.39 -4.38
CA LEU A 107 5.19 -3.10 -4.33
C LEU A 107 5.84 -3.22 -5.71
N LYS A 108 5.49 -4.27 -6.48
CA LYS A 108 5.93 -4.45 -7.87
C LYS A 108 5.44 -3.34 -8.78
N ALA A 109 4.18 -2.95 -8.67
CA ALA A 109 3.60 -1.87 -9.47
C ALA A 109 4.26 -0.51 -9.19
N PHE A 110 4.59 -0.21 -7.93
CA PHE A 110 5.39 0.97 -7.60
C PHE A 110 6.81 0.87 -8.15
N LYS A 111 7.46 -0.29 -8.06
CA LYS A 111 8.82 -0.47 -8.55
C LYS A 111 8.93 -0.34 -10.07
N SER A 112 7.92 -0.82 -10.81
CA SER A 112 7.84 -0.69 -12.27
C SER A 112 7.39 0.71 -12.73
N GLY A 113 6.87 1.55 -11.83
CA GLY A 113 6.27 2.84 -12.17
C GLY A 113 4.84 2.75 -12.72
N GLU A 114 4.27 1.54 -12.81
CA GLU A 114 2.87 1.35 -13.20
C GLU A 114 1.90 2.05 -12.22
N ARG A 115 2.32 2.17 -10.96
CA ARG A 115 1.64 2.93 -9.92
C ARG A 115 2.56 4.03 -9.40
N GLY A 116 2.02 5.24 -9.24
CA GLY A 116 2.74 6.39 -8.68
C GLY A 116 3.50 7.24 -9.71
N MET A 117 3.57 6.83 -10.98
CA MET A 117 4.22 7.59 -12.05
C MET A 117 3.20 8.00 -13.11
N ASP A 118 2.10 8.62 -12.68
CA ASP A 118 1.12 9.17 -13.61
C ASP A 118 1.68 10.38 -14.39
N LYS A 119 1.24 10.54 -15.64
CA LYS A 119 1.72 11.58 -16.55
C LYS A 119 1.54 13.02 -16.03
N GLY A 120 0.63 13.23 -15.10
CA GLY A 120 0.34 14.54 -14.52
C GLY A 120 1.03 14.81 -13.19
N GLY A 121 1.75 13.84 -12.63
CA GLY A 121 2.40 13.97 -11.32
C GLY A 121 1.42 14.16 -10.15
N LYS A 122 0.18 13.71 -10.30
CA LYS A 122 -0.90 13.95 -9.35
C LYS A 122 -0.87 12.97 -8.16
N ASP A 123 -0.26 11.78 -8.34
CA ASP A 123 -0.10 10.80 -7.25
C ASP A 123 1.22 11.03 -6.49
N VAL A 124 1.32 12.17 -5.78
CA VAL A 124 2.52 12.55 -5.01
C VAL A 124 2.92 11.45 -4.01
N ASN A 125 1.95 10.86 -3.31
CA ASN A 125 2.22 9.79 -2.35
C ASN A 125 2.67 8.49 -3.05
N GLY A 126 2.16 8.22 -4.24
CA GLY A 126 2.63 7.12 -5.07
C GLY A 126 4.07 7.32 -5.53
N GLN A 127 4.46 8.54 -5.91
CA GLN A 127 5.85 8.86 -6.27
C GLN A 127 6.82 8.63 -5.11
N ILE A 128 6.42 8.98 -3.88
CA ILE A 128 7.21 8.66 -2.67
C ILE A 128 7.43 7.15 -2.58
N MET A 129 6.36 6.35 -2.75
CA MET A 129 6.47 4.90 -2.70
C MET A 129 7.35 4.32 -3.81
N VAL A 130 7.33 4.89 -5.02
CA VAL A 130 8.27 4.51 -6.11
C VAL A 130 9.71 4.70 -5.64
N GLY A 131 10.03 5.82 -5.02
CA GLY A 131 11.37 6.07 -4.45
C GLY A 131 11.74 5.05 -3.38
N VAL A 132 10.82 4.76 -2.45
CA VAL A 132 11.02 3.84 -1.32
C VAL A 132 11.34 2.42 -1.79
N VAL A 133 10.62 1.91 -2.79
CA VAL A 133 10.77 0.50 -3.24
C VAL A 133 11.85 0.31 -4.31
N ARG A 134 12.46 1.37 -4.78
CA ARG A 134 13.41 1.35 -5.92
C ARG A 134 14.54 0.34 -5.72
N GLY A 135 15.13 0.33 -4.53
CA GLY A 135 16.25 -0.55 -4.17
C GLY A 135 15.86 -1.96 -3.74
N MET A 136 14.56 -2.26 -3.60
CA MET A 136 14.12 -3.57 -3.13
C MET A 136 14.28 -4.66 -4.20
N SER A 137 14.78 -5.83 -3.79
CA SER A 137 14.70 -7.05 -4.61
C SER A 137 13.29 -7.66 -4.56
N GLU A 138 12.99 -8.56 -5.50
CA GLU A 138 11.72 -9.29 -5.48
C GLU A 138 11.58 -10.17 -4.23
N ALA A 139 12.67 -10.79 -3.79
CA ALA A 139 12.69 -11.59 -2.56
C ALA A 139 12.36 -10.74 -1.33
N GLN A 140 12.91 -9.54 -1.24
CA GLN A 140 12.62 -8.59 -0.16
C GLN A 140 11.15 -8.13 -0.19
N MET A 141 10.61 -7.82 -1.35
CA MET A 141 9.19 -7.45 -1.48
C MET A 141 8.26 -8.58 -1.05
N LYS A 142 8.60 -9.83 -1.39
CA LYS A 142 7.85 -11.03 -0.99
C LYS A 142 7.89 -11.23 0.53
N ALA A 143 9.07 -11.16 1.13
CA ALA A 143 9.25 -11.28 2.58
C ALA A 143 8.50 -10.19 3.35
N LEU A 144 8.61 -8.94 2.89
CA LEU A 144 7.91 -7.81 3.49
C LEU A 144 6.39 -7.96 3.40
N ALA A 145 5.87 -8.39 2.25
CA ALA A 145 4.43 -8.55 2.04
C ALA A 145 3.83 -9.64 2.94
N ASP A 146 4.54 -10.75 3.13
CA ASP A 146 4.12 -11.83 4.03
C ASP A 146 4.15 -11.38 5.50
N TYR A 147 5.22 -10.70 5.92
CA TYR A 147 5.33 -10.16 7.27
C TYR A 147 4.25 -9.12 7.57
N ALA A 148 4.01 -8.17 6.66
CA ALA A 148 3.01 -7.11 6.84
C ALA A 148 1.59 -7.66 6.99
N GLN A 149 1.27 -8.78 6.33
CA GLN A 149 -0.02 -9.46 6.48
C GLN A 149 -0.29 -9.86 7.92
N GLY A 150 0.73 -10.32 8.65
CA GLY A 150 0.63 -10.80 10.03
C GLY A 150 0.81 -9.73 11.11
N LEU A 151 1.09 -8.48 10.75
CA LEU A 151 1.31 -7.39 11.72
C LEU A 151 0.05 -7.08 12.55
N ARG A 152 0.25 -6.80 13.84
CA ARG A 152 -0.79 -6.48 14.84
C ARG A 152 -0.37 -5.33 15.74
#